data_f07998a33c00724b7625b380513d49b8
#
_entry.id   f07998a33c00724b7625b380513d49b8
#
_cell.length_a   1.000
_cell.length_b   1.000
_cell.length_c   1.000
_cell.angle_alpha   90.00
_cell.angle_beta   90.00
_cell.angle_gamma   90.00
#
_symmetry.space_group_name_H-M   'P 1'
#
loop_
_entity.id
_entity.type
_entity.pdbx_description
1 polymer ?
#
loop_
_entity_poly.entity_id
_entity_poly.type
_entity_poly.pdbx_seq_one_letter_code
_entity_poly.pdbx_strand_id
1 'polypeptide(L)'
;MPFDNAIAYVGHQVHFCRYREAGTLLRWLGDDLRGKRVLDVAGGDGYWAGQARRRGAYAVSIDLARSKMLRGARLAYAPALLEADALRLPFADGTLDRVLSICAIEHFDDGPRALAEMARVLAPGGELVMSADALTRAAQWPQLFDAHCRRYAVKHTYSHELLGSLLAERGLDLIEHSYQFRGQRAEHFYLAMSSVKGKAAPNAAAFTTPLIAASDRREPNDRGSVVLIRARKRSS
;
A
#
# COMPACT_ATOMS: atom_id res chain seq x y z
N MET A 1 -10.25 7.30 -14.53
CA MET A 1 -10.57 7.26 -13.11
C MET A 1 -11.48 8.42 -12.80
N PRO A 2 -12.60 8.24 -12.15
CA PRO A 2 -13.34 9.38 -11.64
C PRO A 2 -12.47 10.07 -10.58
N PHE A 3 -12.22 11.35 -10.75
CA PHE A 3 -11.44 12.22 -9.86
C PHE A 3 -11.93 12.13 -8.40
N ASP A 4 -13.22 11.89 -8.20
CA ASP A 4 -13.89 11.85 -6.91
C ASP A 4 -13.35 10.77 -5.95
N ASN A 5 -12.94 9.60 -6.48
CA ASN A 5 -12.40 8.52 -5.64
C ASN A 5 -11.00 8.79 -5.12
N ALA A 6 -10.21 9.50 -5.88
CA ALA A 6 -8.84 9.82 -5.51
C ALA A 6 -8.78 11.00 -4.53
N ILE A 7 -9.69 11.98 -4.68
CA ILE A 7 -9.83 13.09 -3.71
C ILE A 7 -10.33 12.55 -2.36
N ALA A 8 -11.26 11.59 -2.35
CA ALA A 8 -11.71 10.95 -1.12
C ALA A 8 -10.57 10.20 -0.42
N TYR A 9 -9.70 9.50 -1.17
CA TYR A 9 -8.52 8.83 -0.61
C TYR A 9 -7.55 9.82 0.03
N VAL A 10 -7.20 10.91 -0.67
CA VAL A 10 -6.30 11.95 -0.14
C VAL A 10 -6.92 12.69 1.05
N GLY A 11 -8.23 12.88 1.07
CA GLY A 11 -8.94 13.50 2.19
C GLY A 11 -8.91 12.67 3.48
N HIS A 12 -8.73 11.36 3.38
CA HIS A 12 -8.73 10.43 4.50
C HIS A 12 -7.33 9.91 4.87
N GLN A 13 -6.44 9.80 3.90
CA GLN A 13 -5.05 9.42 4.14
C GLN A 13 -4.19 10.68 4.28
N VAL A 14 -3.49 10.76 5.36
CA VAL A 14 -2.75 11.96 5.83
C VAL A 14 -1.64 12.42 4.87
N HIS A 15 -1.25 11.60 3.90
CA HIS A 15 -0.11 11.89 3.04
C HIS A 15 -0.53 12.10 1.58
N PHE A 16 -0.56 13.35 1.14
CA PHE A 16 -0.96 13.71 -0.23
C PHE A 16 -0.10 13.05 -1.32
N CYS A 17 1.15 12.67 -1.00
CA CYS A 17 2.03 11.96 -1.90
C CYS A 17 1.52 10.57 -2.31
N ARG A 18 0.64 9.97 -1.53
CA ARG A 18 0.02 8.66 -1.79
C ARG A 18 -1.04 8.67 -2.89
N TYR A 19 -1.44 9.85 -3.38
CA TYR A 19 -2.41 9.99 -4.46
C TYR A 19 -2.01 9.22 -5.74
N ARG A 20 -0.72 9.24 -6.08
CA ARG A 20 -0.21 8.55 -7.27
C ARG A 20 -0.23 7.02 -7.13
N GLU A 21 -0.01 6.54 -5.93
CA GLU A 21 -0.06 5.14 -5.57
C GLU A 21 -1.41 4.53 -5.91
N ALA A 22 -2.50 5.24 -5.56
CA ALA A 22 -3.86 4.80 -5.79
C ALA A 22 -4.15 4.45 -7.27
N GLY A 23 -3.60 5.20 -8.22
CA GLY A 23 -3.78 4.95 -9.65
C GLY A 23 -3.23 3.59 -10.09
N THR A 24 -2.02 3.25 -9.64
CA THR A 24 -1.38 1.98 -9.96
C THR A 24 -2.06 0.82 -9.22
N LEU A 25 -2.32 0.98 -7.93
CA LEU A 25 -2.94 -0.06 -7.12
C LEU A 25 -4.35 -0.42 -7.58
N LEU A 26 -5.18 0.57 -7.95
CA LEU A 26 -6.52 0.32 -8.47
C LEU A 26 -6.50 -0.37 -9.84
N ARG A 27 -5.53 -0.05 -10.69
CA ARG A 27 -5.33 -0.75 -11.96
C ARG A 27 -4.93 -2.22 -11.72
N TRP A 28 -4.02 -2.48 -10.79
CA TRP A 28 -3.60 -3.84 -10.44
C TRP A 28 -4.68 -4.64 -9.71
N LEU A 29 -5.50 -3.95 -8.93
CA LEU A 29 -6.66 -4.56 -8.30
C LEU A 29 -7.63 -5.13 -9.34
N GLY A 30 -7.76 -4.44 -10.49
CA GLY A 30 -8.67 -4.80 -11.58
C GLY A 30 -10.04 -4.16 -11.45
N ASP A 31 -10.75 -4.09 -12.57
CA ASP A 31 -12.06 -3.42 -12.64
C ASP A 31 -13.25 -4.34 -12.34
N ASP A 32 -13.08 -5.65 -12.49
CA ASP A 32 -14.10 -6.66 -12.19
C ASP A 32 -13.57 -7.66 -11.16
N LEU A 33 -14.15 -7.62 -9.98
CA LEU A 33 -13.83 -8.53 -8.87
C LEU A 33 -15.07 -9.34 -8.42
N ARG A 34 -16.05 -9.50 -9.29
CA ARG A 34 -17.28 -10.25 -8.96
C ARG A 34 -16.94 -11.67 -8.51
N GLY A 35 -17.47 -12.01 -7.33
CA GLY A 35 -17.25 -13.32 -6.70
C GLY A 35 -15.86 -13.51 -6.08
N LYS A 36 -14.93 -12.56 -6.17
CA LYS A 36 -13.60 -12.63 -5.57
C LYS A 36 -13.64 -12.31 -4.08
N ARG A 37 -12.86 -13.05 -3.30
CA ARG A 37 -12.64 -12.84 -1.86
C ARG A 37 -11.37 -12.02 -1.69
N VAL A 38 -11.51 -10.82 -1.13
CA VAL A 38 -10.43 -9.83 -1.02
C VAL A 38 -10.20 -9.48 0.44
N LEU A 39 -8.95 -9.53 0.88
CA LEU A 39 -8.51 -9.09 2.20
C LEU A 39 -7.65 -7.82 2.06
N ASP A 40 -7.94 -6.83 2.87
CA ASP A 40 -7.16 -5.60 3.03
C ASP A 40 -6.47 -5.65 4.40
N VAL A 41 -5.16 -5.91 4.40
CA VAL A 41 -4.33 -6.11 5.61
C VAL A 41 -3.78 -4.78 6.09
N ALA A 42 -4.02 -4.47 7.37
CA ALA A 42 -3.75 -3.18 7.98
C ALA A 42 -4.43 -2.02 7.24
N GLY A 43 -5.66 -2.29 6.78
CA GLY A 43 -6.42 -1.40 5.88
C GLY A 43 -7.03 -0.18 6.57
N GLY A 44 -6.81 -0.02 7.87
CA GLY A 44 -7.22 1.16 8.63
C GLY A 44 -8.74 1.34 8.67
N ASP A 45 -9.24 2.31 7.91
CA ASP A 45 -10.69 2.57 7.80
C ASP A 45 -11.40 1.76 6.71
N GLY A 46 -10.70 0.84 6.04
CA GLY A 46 -11.25 -0.06 5.05
C GLY A 46 -11.46 0.56 3.67
N TYR A 47 -10.78 1.65 3.35
CA TYR A 47 -10.91 2.30 2.04
C TYR A 47 -10.66 1.33 0.87
N TRP A 48 -9.58 0.54 0.93
CA TRP A 48 -9.21 -0.40 -0.15
C TRP A 48 -10.17 -1.57 -0.26
N ALA A 49 -10.61 -2.14 0.86
CA ALA A 49 -11.69 -3.13 0.87
C ALA A 49 -12.98 -2.56 0.27
N GLY A 50 -13.31 -1.29 0.55
CA GLY A 50 -14.41 -0.58 -0.07
C GLY A 50 -14.27 -0.43 -1.59
N GLN A 51 -13.05 -0.18 -2.09
CA GLN A 51 -12.78 -0.13 -3.53
C GLN A 51 -12.94 -1.51 -4.19
N ALA A 52 -12.52 -2.59 -3.53
CA ALA A 52 -12.73 -3.95 -4.00
C ALA A 52 -14.23 -4.30 -4.03
N ARG A 53 -14.98 -3.94 -3.00
CA ARG A 53 -16.43 -4.16 -2.96
C ARG A 53 -17.17 -3.45 -4.10
N ARG A 54 -16.83 -2.21 -4.40
CA ARG A 54 -17.43 -1.46 -5.53
C ARG A 54 -17.22 -2.14 -6.88
N ARG A 55 -16.23 -3.05 -6.96
CA ARG A 55 -15.91 -3.88 -8.12
C ARG A 55 -16.53 -5.29 -8.04
N GLY A 56 -17.40 -5.53 -7.06
CA GLY A 56 -18.15 -6.77 -6.91
C GLY A 56 -17.51 -7.81 -5.99
N ALA A 57 -16.41 -7.49 -5.29
CA ALA A 57 -15.75 -8.44 -4.38
C ALA A 57 -16.51 -8.64 -3.06
N TYR A 58 -16.33 -9.82 -2.46
CA TYR A 58 -16.50 -10.05 -1.03
C TYR A 58 -15.22 -9.56 -0.33
N ALA A 59 -15.27 -8.38 0.29
CA ALA A 59 -14.09 -7.73 0.83
C ALA A 59 -14.18 -7.53 2.35
N VAL A 60 -13.07 -7.84 3.02
CA VAL A 60 -12.84 -7.64 4.46
C VAL A 60 -11.59 -6.80 4.64
N SER A 61 -11.62 -5.85 5.57
CA SER A 61 -10.41 -5.13 6.02
C SER A 61 -10.09 -5.49 7.45
N ILE A 62 -8.81 -5.71 7.74
CA ILE A 62 -8.32 -5.93 9.09
C ILE A 62 -7.35 -4.83 9.51
N ASP A 63 -7.38 -4.47 10.79
CA ASP A 63 -6.41 -3.55 11.40
C ASP A 63 -6.40 -3.79 12.92
N LEU A 64 -5.30 -3.45 13.59
CA LEU A 64 -5.23 -3.41 15.07
C LEU A 64 -5.75 -2.09 15.62
N ALA A 65 -5.80 -1.04 14.80
CA ALA A 65 -6.23 0.29 15.21
C ALA A 65 -7.77 0.43 15.18
N ARG A 66 -8.43 -0.07 16.23
CA ARG A 66 -9.90 -0.03 16.39
C ARG A 66 -10.50 1.36 16.10
N SER A 67 -9.81 2.44 16.47
CA SER A 67 -10.28 3.81 16.20
C SER A 67 -10.39 4.14 14.71
N LYS A 68 -9.47 3.62 13.88
CA LYS A 68 -9.54 3.76 12.43
C LYS A 68 -10.71 2.97 11.86
N MET A 69 -10.92 1.73 12.32
CA MET A 69 -12.03 0.88 11.88
C MET A 69 -13.40 1.49 12.25
N LEU A 70 -13.55 2.02 13.46
CA LEU A 70 -14.79 2.70 13.87
C LEU A 70 -15.07 3.94 12.99
N ARG A 71 -14.03 4.65 12.54
CA ARG A 71 -14.19 5.72 11.55
C ARG A 71 -14.67 5.16 10.21
N GLY A 72 -14.05 4.11 9.71
CA GLY A 72 -14.43 3.44 8.47
C GLY A 72 -15.86 2.93 8.47
N ALA A 73 -16.30 2.33 9.59
CA ALA A 73 -17.67 1.87 9.76
C ALA A 73 -18.69 3.01 9.62
N ARG A 74 -18.37 4.22 10.13
CA ARG A 74 -19.23 5.41 9.99
C ARG A 74 -19.27 5.95 8.55
N LEU A 75 -18.22 5.73 7.79
CA LEU A 75 -18.12 6.18 6.40
C LEU A 75 -18.65 5.15 5.40
N ALA A 76 -19.09 3.98 5.88
CA ALA A 76 -19.65 2.87 5.10
C ALA A 76 -18.74 2.43 3.93
N TYR A 77 -17.43 2.54 4.07
CA TYR A 77 -16.49 2.14 3.02
C TYR A 77 -16.40 0.64 2.85
N ALA A 78 -16.11 -0.06 3.93
CA ALA A 78 -15.93 -1.49 3.91
C ALA A 78 -17.16 -2.20 4.50
N PRO A 79 -17.56 -3.29 3.90
CA PRO A 79 -18.70 -4.06 4.40
C PRO A 79 -18.39 -4.80 5.70
N ALA A 80 -17.14 -5.22 5.87
CA ALA A 80 -16.65 -5.94 7.04
C ALA A 80 -15.29 -5.37 7.48
N LEU A 81 -15.22 -5.01 8.76
CA LEU A 81 -14.02 -4.55 9.43
C LEU A 81 -13.77 -5.48 10.61
N LEU A 82 -12.60 -6.06 10.70
CA LEU A 82 -12.23 -7.04 11.71
C LEU A 82 -10.95 -6.60 12.42
N GLU A 83 -10.98 -6.54 13.75
CA GLU A 83 -9.77 -6.32 14.56
C GLU A 83 -8.94 -7.60 14.57
N ALA A 84 -7.79 -7.57 13.91
CA ALA A 84 -6.91 -8.73 13.80
C ALA A 84 -5.45 -8.32 13.54
N ASP A 85 -4.53 -9.22 13.92
CA ASP A 85 -3.10 -9.06 13.73
C ASP A 85 -2.67 -9.62 12.36
N ALA A 86 -1.93 -8.80 11.59
CA ALA A 86 -1.34 -9.19 10.32
C ALA A 86 -0.31 -10.33 10.45
N LEU A 87 0.29 -10.50 11.63
CA LEU A 87 1.25 -11.57 11.93
C LEU A 87 0.57 -12.92 12.19
N ARG A 88 -0.77 -12.93 12.34
CA ARG A 88 -1.61 -14.12 12.56
C ARG A 88 -3.00 -13.91 11.99
N LEU A 89 -3.14 -14.05 10.69
CA LEU A 89 -4.40 -13.80 10.00
C LEU A 89 -5.48 -14.84 10.36
N PRO A 90 -6.71 -14.42 10.73
CA PRO A 90 -7.78 -15.32 11.15
C PRO A 90 -8.53 -15.92 9.94
N PHE A 91 -7.79 -16.35 8.92
CA PHE A 91 -8.33 -16.96 7.70
C PHE A 91 -7.62 -18.29 7.44
N ALA A 92 -8.36 -19.25 6.88
CA ALA A 92 -7.81 -20.54 6.49
C ALA A 92 -6.85 -20.40 5.29
N ASP A 93 -5.97 -21.38 5.13
CA ASP A 93 -5.01 -21.46 4.04
C ASP A 93 -5.74 -21.49 2.69
N GLY A 94 -5.24 -20.75 1.71
CA GLY A 94 -5.71 -20.82 0.35
C GLY A 94 -7.16 -20.35 0.13
N THR A 95 -7.70 -19.51 0.99
CA THR A 95 -9.10 -19.10 0.92
C THR A 95 -9.34 -17.77 0.21
N LEU A 96 -8.32 -16.98 -0.05
CA LEU A 96 -8.47 -15.63 -0.60
C LEU A 96 -7.94 -15.53 -2.03
N ASP A 97 -8.68 -14.83 -2.88
CA ASP A 97 -8.30 -14.62 -4.27
C ASP A 97 -7.36 -13.41 -4.42
N ARG A 98 -7.47 -12.42 -3.51
CA ARG A 98 -6.59 -11.25 -3.47
C ARG A 98 -6.30 -10.81 -2.04
N VAL A 99 -5.06 -10.38 -1.82
CA VAL A 99 -4.64 -9.70 -0.59
C VAL A 99 -4.08 -8.34 -0.97
N LEU A 100 -4.51 -7.32 -0.24
CA LEU A 100 -3.99 -5.96 -0.33
C LEU A 100 -3.23 -5.65 0.96
N SER A 101 -2.11 -4.92 0.87
CA SER A 101 -1.40 -4.37 2.03
C SER A 101 -0.70 -3.08 1.62
N ILE A 102 -1.31 -1.94 1.93
CA ILE A 102 -0.93 -0.66 1.36
C ILE A 102 -0.27 0.21 2.43
N CYS A 103 1.03 0.45 2.27
CA CYS A 103 1.84 1.23 3.22
C CYS A 103 1.67 0.74 4.65
N ALA A 104 1.96 -0.53 4.86
CA ALA A 104 1.73 -1.20 6.12
C ALA A 104 2.95 -2.01 6.60
N ILE A 105 3.59 -2.77 5.71
CA ILE A 105 4.67 -3.70 6.08
C ILE A 105 5.87 -2.98 6.72
N GLU A 106 6.13 -1.74 6.33
CA GLU A 106 7.20 -0.90 6.91
C GLU A 106 7.01 -0.60 8.40
N HIS A 107 5.80 -0.81 8.92
CA HIS A 107 5.45 -0.57 10.33
C HIS A 107 5.44 -1.83 11.20
N PHE A 108 5.47 -3.02 10.58
CA PHE A 108 5.41 -4.27 11.33
C PHE A 108 6.74 -4.59 12.02
N ASP A 109 6.65 -5.22 13.20
CA ASP A 109 7.83 -5.71 13.91
C ASP A 109 8.49 -6.89 13.17
N ASP A 110 7.67 -7.72 12.52
CA ASP A 110 8.09 -8.88 11.73
C ASP A 110 7.39 -8.86 10.37
N GLY A 111 7.91 -8.06 9.45
CA GLY A 111 7.42 -7.98 8.07
C GLY A 111 7.48 -9.33 7.32
N PRO A 112 8.58 -10.10 7.41
CA PRO A 112 8.65 -11.44 6.84
C PRO A 112 7.55 -12.39 7.33
N ARG A 113 7.17 -12.33 8.60
CA ARG A 113 6.06 -13.12 9.16
C ARG A 113 4.72 -12.68 8.58
N ALA A 114 4.47 -11.38 8.48
CA ALA A 114 3.25 -10.86 7.85
C ALA A 114 3.14 -11.31 6.38
N LEU A 115 4.24 -11.28 5.62
CA LEU A 115 4.27 -11.80 4.24
C LEU A 115 3.96 -13.31 4.19
N ALA A 116 4.46 -14.08 5.14
CA ALA A 116 4.15 -15.52 5.23
C ALA A 116 2.65 -15.76 5.44
N GLU A 117 2.00 -14.99 6.32
CA GLU A 117 0.57 -15.08 6.54
C GLU A 117 -0.25 -14.65 5.32
N MET A 118 0.13 -13.54 4.66
CA MET A 118 -0.49 -13.11 3.40
C MET A 118 -0.38 -14.18 2.31
N ALA A 119 0.80 -14.81 2.18
CA ALA A 119 1.02 -15.90 1.26
C ALA A 119 0.20 -17.16 1.61
N ARG A 120 0.11 -17.50 2.90
CA ARG A 120 -0.64 -18.65 3.39
C ARG A 120 -2.11 -18.58 3.01
N VAL A 121 -2.75 -17.43 3.27
CA VAL A 121 -4.19 -17.25 3.06
C VAL A 121 -4.58 -17.10 1.58
N LEU A 122 -3.65 -16.74 0.70
CA LEU A 122 -3.89 -16.69 -0.75
C LEU A 122 -4.13 -18.08 -1.34
N ALA A 123 -5.15 -18.20 -2.17
CA ALA A 123 -5.38 -19.38 -3.00
C ALA A 123 -4.28 -19.54 -4.05
N PRO A 124 -4.04 -20.76 -4.57
CA PRO A 124 -3.19 -20.95 -5.74
C PRO A 124 -3.66 -20.03 -6.89
N GLY A 125 -2.73 -19.33 -7.53
CA GLY A 125 -3.04 -18.31 -8.54
C GLY A 125 -3.60 -16.98 -7.99
N GLY A 126 -3.84 -16.87 -6.70
CA GLY A 126 -4.25 -15.62 -6.05
C GLY A 126 -3.14 -14.57 -6.06
N GLU A 127 -3.50 -13.30 -5.93
CA GLU A 127 -2.54 -12.20 -6.06
C GLU A 127 -2.45 -11.32 -4.82
N LEU A 128 -1.21 -10.94 -4.52
CA LEU A 128 -0.85 -9.91 -3.54
C LEU A 128 -0.60 -8.60 -4.29
N VAL A 129 -1.25 -7.53 -3.86
CA VAL A 129 -0.98 -6.15 -4.30
C VAL A 129 -0.61 -5.34 -3.07
N MET A 130 0.60 -4.78 -3.06
CA MET A 130 1.07 -4.04 -1.89
C MET A 130 1.95 -2.86 -2.25
N SER A 131 2.11 -1.96 -1.30
CA SER A 131 3.12 -0.91 -1.33
C SER A 131 3.82 -0.77 0.01
N ALA A 132 5.04 -0.23 -0.03
CA ALA A 132 5.86 0.03 1.14
C ALA A 132 6.78 1.23 0.92
N ASP A 133 7.26 1.82 2.01
CA ASP A 133 8.35 2.78 1.96
C ASP A 133 9.66 2.08 1.56
N ALA A 134 10.26 2.56 0.47
CA ALA A 134 11.55 2.08 -0.02
C ALA A 134 12.70 3.04 0.35
N LEU A 135 12.47 4.35 0.21
CA LEU A 135 13.38 5.43 0.62
C LEU A 135 14.82 5.18 0.18
N THR A 136 15.01 4.82 -1.09
CA THR A 136 16.27 4.24 -1.60
C THR A 136 17.48 5.18 -1.57
N ARG A 137 17.25 6.48 -1.46
CA ARG A 137 18.32 7.50 -1.33
C ARG A 137 18.30 8.23 0.01
N ALA A 138 17.59 7.69 1.01
CA ALA A 138 17.41 8.35 2.30
C ALA A 138 18.73 8.69 3.00
N ALA A 139 19.79 7.90 2.77
CA ALA A 139 21.13 8.19 3.30
C ALA A 139 21.70 9.55 2.88
N GLN A 140 21.18 10.14 1.80
CA GLN A 140 21.57 11.49 1.36
C GLN A 140 20.99 12.60 2.26
N TRP A 141 19.93 12.29 3.01
CA TRP A 141 19.22 13.24 3.88
C TRP A 141 18.85 12.60 5.23
N PRO A 142 19.86 12.23 6.05
CA PRO A 142 19.62 11.44 7.27
C PRO A 142 18.64 12.12 8.24
N GLN A 143 18.70 13.43 8.38
CA GLN A 143 17.80 14.19 9.28
C GLN A 143 16.33 14.12 8.81
N LEU A 144 16.08 14.22 7.49
CA LEU A 144 14.74 14.09 6.92
C LEU A 144 14.23 12.65 7.02
N PHE A 145 15.10 11.67 6.79
CA PHE A 145 14.80 10.26 6.96
C PHE A 145 14.39 9.94 8.39
N ASP A 146 15.19 10.38 9.38
CA ASP A 146 14.88 10.18 10.79
C ASP A 146 13.57 10.85 11.21
N ALA A 147 13.32 12.06 10.69
CA ALA A 147 12.06 12.77 10.95
C ALA A 147 10.86 12.02 10.35
N HIS A 148 11.01 11.47 9.15
CA HIS A 148 10.01 10.66 8.48
C HIS A 148 9.72 9.37 9.28
N CYS A 149 10.78 8.62 9.63
CA CYS A 149 10.64 7.38 10.40
C CYS A 149 9.97 7.61 11.76
N ARG A 150 10.38 8.65 12.49
CA ARG A 150 9.73 9.00 13.77
C ARG A 150 8.26 9.39 13.60
N ARG A 151 7.94 10.16 12.54
CA ARG A 151 6.57 10.64 12.33
C ARG A 151 5.60 9.53 11.97
N TYR A 152 6.02 8.62 11.12
CA TYR A 152 5.16 7.56 10.58
C TYR A 152 5.41 6.20 11.21
N ALA A 153 6.30 6.12 12.22
CA ALA A 153 6.70 4.87 12.87
C ALA A 153 7.22 3.82 11.86
N VAL A 154 8.01 4.27 10.87
CA VAL A 154 8.65 3.37 9.91
C VAL A 154 9.78 2.63 10.62
N LYS A 155 9.72 1.31 10.64
CA LYS A 155 10.70 0.42 11.26
C LYS A 155 11.67 -0.16 10.24
N HIS A 156 11.16 -0.43 9.04
CA HIS A 156 11.90 -1.08 7.96
C HIS A 156 11.62 -0.38 6.63
N THR A 157 12.56 -0.49 5.69
CA THR A 157 12.37 -0.07 4.31
C THR A 157 12.54 -1.28 3.40
N TYR A 158 11.85 -1.29 2.27
CA TYR A 158 11.81 -2.44 1.37
C TYR A 158 12.13 -2.05 -0.07
N SER A 159 13.06 -2.72 -0.71
CA SER A 159 13.22 -2.66 -2.16
C SER A 159 12.41 -3.76 -2.85
N HIS A 160 12.22 -3.65 -4.17
CA HIS A 160 11.52 -4.69 -4.93
C HIS A 160 12.32 -6.01 -4.95
N GLU A 161 13.65 -5.94 -4.91
CA GLU A 161 14.52 -7.12 -4.85
C GLU A 161 14.33 -7.86 -3.51
N LEU A 162 14.37 -7.13 -2.39
CA LEU A 162 14.15 -7.71 -1.07
C LEU A 162 12.74 -8.32 -0.97
N LEU A 163 11.72 -7.58 -1.39
CA LEU A 163 10.35 -8.10 -1.40
C LEU A 163 10.21 -9.30 -2.34
N GLY A 164 10.83 -9.26 -3.52
CA GLY A 164 10.84 -10.36 -4.48
C GLY A 164 11.46 -11.63 -3.90
N SER A 165 12.59 -11.52 -3.21
CA SER A 165 13.24 -12.65 -2.52
C SER A 165 12.35 -13.21 -1.42
N LEU A 166 11.84 -12.34 -0.53
CA LEU A 166 10.95 -12.75 0.56
C LEU A 166 9.67 -13.44 0.07
N LEU A 167 9.11 -12.97 -1.04
CA LEU A 167 7.91 -13.55 -1.65
C LEU A 167 8.20 -14.88 -2.33
N ALA A 168 9.34 -15.00 -3.05
CA ALA A 168 9.75 -16.23 -3.72
C ALA A 168 9.93 -17.39 -2.75
N GLU A 169 10.51 -17.14 -1.56
CA GLU A 169 10.64 -18.10 -0.46
C GLU A 169 9.26 -18.60 0.04
N ARG A 170 8.20 -17.81 -0.19
CA ARG A 170 6.83 -18.11 0.26
C ARG A 170 5.91 -18.58 -0.87
N GLY A 171 6.51 -18.93 -2.02
CA GLY A 171 5.78 -19.46 -3.17
C GLY A 171 5.01 -18.42 -3.96
N LEU A 172 5.39 -17.14 -3.88
CA LEU A 172 4.84 -16.08 -4.74
C LEU A 172 5.89 -15.60 -5.74
N ASP A 173 5.47 -15.41 -6.98
CA ASP A 173 6.28 -14.81 -8.03
C ASP A 173 5.95 -13.32 -8.16
N LEU A 174 6.96 -12.46 -8.12
CA LEU A 174 6.82 -11.03 -8.40
C LEU A 174 6.49 -10.87 -9.89
N ILE A 175 5.29 -10.35 -10.18
CA ILE A 175 4.82 -10.15 -11.57
C ILE A 175 5.18 -8.76 -12.08
N GLU A 176 5.00 -7.77 -11.23
CA GLU A 176 5.14 -6.36 -11.61
C GLU A 176 5.59 -5.53 -10.40
N HIS A 177 6.46 -4.57 -10.65
CA HIS A 177 6.79 -3.56 -9.65
C HIS A 177 6.78 -2.16 -10.24
N SER A 178 6.62 -1.18 -9.39
CA SER A 178 6.73 0.23 -9.77
C SER A 178 7.25 1.03 -8.60
N TYR A 179 8.17 1.94 -8.90
CA TYR A 179 8.59 2.95 -7.94
C TYR A 179 7.91 4.28 -8.19
N GLN A 180 7.72 5.04 -7.13
CA GLN A 180 7.28 6.44 -7.17
C GLN A 180 8.28 7.32 -6.44
N PHE A 181 8.33 8.60 -6.83
CA PHE A 181 9.35 9.54 -6.36
C PHE A 181 10.77 9.03 -6.70
N ARG A 182 10.97 8.71 -7.98
CA ARG A 182 12.18 8.03 -8.49
C ARG A 182 13.40 8.92 -8.54
N GLY A 183 13.22 10.20 -8.86
CA GLY A 183 14.32 11.17 -8.97
C GLY A 183 14.77 11.69 -7.60
N GLN A 184 16.03 12.07 -7.50
CA GLN A 184 16.61 12.63 -6.27
C GLN A 184 15.80 13.79 -5.69
N ARG A 185 15.38 14.73 -6.55
CA ARG A 185 14.53 15.86 -6.11
C ARG A 185 13.15 15.43 -5.65
N ALA A 186 12.57 14.41 -6.30
CA ALA A 186 11.27 13.88 -5.94
C ALA A 186 11.32 13.17 -4.59
N GLU A 187 12.37 12.39 -4.32
CA GLU A 187 12.57 11.72 -3.03
C GLU A 187 12.85 12.71 -1.91
N HIS A 188 13.71 13.73 -2.15
CA HIS A 188 13.90 14.83 -1.19
C HIS A 188 12.58 15.53 -0.87
N PHE A 189 11.79 15.84 -1.89
CA PHE A 189 10.46 16.43 -1.72
C PHE A 189 9.52 15.53 -0.88
N TYR A 190 9.49 14.22 -1.16
CA TYR A 190 8.70 13.26 -0.39
C TYR A 190 9.05 13.28 1.10
N LEU A 191 10.33 13.21 1.44
CA LEU A 191 10.81 13.26 2.82
C LEU A 191 10.54 14.63 3.48
N ALA A 192 10.80 15.74 2.78
CA ALA A 192 10.56 17.08 3.30
C ALA A 192 9.07 17.34 3.57
N MET A 193 8.19 16.88 2.68
CA MET A 193 6.75 17.05 2.84
C MET A 193 6.17 16.24 4.00
N SER A 194 6.87 15.21 4.46
CA SER A 194 6.48 14.49 5.66
C SER A 194 6.50 15.38 6.92
N SER A 195 7.20 16.49 6.88
CA SER A 195 7.24 17.48 7.97
C SER A 195 6.09 18.50 7.94
N VAL A 196 5.35 18.60 6.81
CA VAL A 196 4.27 19.60 6.65
C VAL A 196 3.00 19.14 7.36
N LYS A 197 2.46 19.99 8.22
CA LYS A 197 1.18 19.78 8.93
C LYS A 197 0.10 20.66 8.31
N GLY A 198 -1.14 20.15 8.14
CA GLY A 198 -2.31 20.99 7.89
C GLY A 198 -3.20 20.60 6.72
N LYS A 199 -4.28 21.39 6.51
CA LYS A 199 -5.35 21.16 5.52
C LYS A 199 -4.97 21.52 4.07
N ALA A 200 -3.77 22.03 3.82
CA ALA A 200 -3.30 22.42 2.48
C ALA A 200 -2.85 21.21 1.61
N ALA A 201 -2.77 20.03 2.18
CA ALA A 201 -2.28 18.83 1.51
C ALA A 201 -3.04 18.44 0.21
N PRO A 202 -4.39 18.48 0.13
CA PRO A 202 -5.11 18.12 -1.08
C PRO A 202 -4.78 19.02 -2.27
N ASN A 203 -4.69 20.34 -2.03
CA ASN A 203 -4.37 21.30 -3.08
C ASN A 203 -2.92 21.15 -3.56
N ALA A 204 -1.98 20.92 -2.62
CA ALA A 204 -0.59 20.66 -2.98
C ALA A 204 -0.45 19.39 -3.83
N ALA A 205 -1.22 18.33 -3.54
CA ALA A 205 -1.24 17.10 -4.34
C ALA A 205 -1.67 17.34 -5.78
N ALA A 206 -2.70 18.14 -6.00
CA ALA A 206 -3.21 18.44 -7.33
C ALA A 206 -2.16 19.09 -8.23
N PHE A 207 -1.35 20.01 -7.68
CA PHE A 207 -0.31 20.72 -8.44
C PHE A 207 0.99 19.92 -8.56
N THR A 208 1.40 19.19 -7.54
CA THR A 208 2.71 18.50 -7.52
C THR A 208 2.68 17.15 -8.21
N THR A 209 1.55 16.44 -8.17
CA THR A 209 1.42 15.09 -8.75
C THR A 209 1.78 15.03 -10.24
N PRO A 210 1.31 15.90 -11.13
CA PRO A 210 1.69 15.87 -12.55
C PRO A 210 3.18 16.10 -12.76
N LEU A 211 3.80 17.02 -12.02
CA LEU A 211 5.22 17.33 -12.12
C LEU A 211 6.10 16.15 -11.67
N ILE A 212 5.76 15.55 -10.55
CA ILE A 212 6.44 14.35 -10.04
C ILE A 212 6.26 13.19 -11.03
N ALA A 213 5.04 13.02 -11.57
CA ALA A 213 4.77 11.99 -12.58
C ALA A 213 5.61 12.18 -13.85
N ALA A 214 5.78 13.41 -14.29
CA ALA A 214 6.63 13.73 -15.43
C ALA A 214 8.11 13.50 -15.15
N SER A 215 8.56 13.82 -13.93
CA SER A 215 9.91 13.53 -13.46
C SER A 215 10.17 12.02 -13.42
N ASP A 216 9.29 11.26 -12.79
CA ASP A 216 9.44 9.81 -12.65
C ASP A 216 9.48 9.08 -14.00
N ARG A 217 8.81 9.58 -15.03
CA ARG A 217 8.90 8.96 -16.39
C ARG A 217 10.28 9.03 -17.02
N ARG A 218 11.12 9.94 -16.57
CA ARG A 218 12.51 10.12 -17.06
C ARG A 218 13.54 9.33 -16.25
N GLU A 219 13.13 8.79 -15.12
CA GLU A 219 14.00 8.04 -14.21
C GLU A 219 13.77 6.52 -14.34
N PRO A 220 14.81 5.69 -14.12
CA PRO A 220 14.67 4.24 -14.05
C PRO A 220 13.61 3.81 -13.03
N ASN A 221 13.00 2.64 -13.26
CA ASN A 221 12.00 2.07 -12.36
C ASN A 221 12.61 1.07 -11.37
N ASP A 222 13.81 1.36 -10.89
CA ASP A 222 14.58 0.49 -9.99
C ASP A 222 14.74 1.07 -8.58
N ARG A 223 14.31 2.32 -8.37
CA ARG A 223 14.47 3.04 -7.10
C ARG A 223 13.46 4.17 -6.93
N GLY A 224 13.26 4.60 -5.66
CA GLY A 224 12.37 5.72 -5.31
C GLY A 224 11.97 5.68 -3.83
N SER A 225 11.06 6.55 -3.43
CA SER A 225 10.60 6.60 -2.03
C SER A 225 9.57 5.54 -1.71
N VAL A 226 8.73 5.17 -2.65
CA VAL A 226 7.67 4.17 -2.47
C VAL A 226 7.81 3.09 -3.52
N VAL A 227 7.85 1.84 -3.08
CA VAL A 227 7.77 0.66 -3.94
C VAL A 227 6.35 0.12 -3.93
N LEU A 228 5.84 -0.22 -5.10
CA LEU A 228 4.59 -0.95 -5.30
C LEU A 228 4.93 -2.29 -5.94
N ILE A 229 4.30 -3.34 -5.51
CA ILE A 229 4.46 -4.67 -6.11
C ILE A 229 3.12 -5.36 -6.34
N ARG A 230 3.09 -6.20 -7.36
CA ARG A 230 2.07 -7.20 -7.63
C ARG A 230 2.74 -8.55 -7.75
N ALA A 231 2.31 -9.50 -6.95
CA ALA A 231 2.85 -10.86 -6.94
C ALA A 231 1.70 -11.88 -7.06
N ARG A 232 2.01 -13.08 -7.55
CA ARG A 232 1.04 -14.17 -7.71
C ARG A 232 1.53 -15.43 -7.00
N LYS A 233 0.63 -16.06 -6.25
CA LYS A 233 0.90 -17.36 -5.65
C LYS A 233 1.00 -18.43 -6.72
N ARG A 234 2.07 -19.25 -6.68
CA ARG A 234 2.26 -20.35 -7.60
C ARG A 234 1.09 -21.32 -7.52
N SER A 235 0.68 -21.83 -8.68
CA SER A 235 -0.22 -22.98 -8.76
C SER A 235 0.66 -24.21 -8.50
N SER A 236 0.48 -24.83 -7.33
CA SER A 236 1.13 -26.12 -7.02
C SER A 236 0.62 -27.21 -7.92
#